data_3200a370a6598e5fdd9252fefccba51d
#
_entry.id   3200a370a6598e5fdd9252fefccba51d
#
_cell.length_a   1.000
_cell.length_b   1.000
_cell.length_c   1.000
_cell.angle_alpha   90.00
_cell.angle_beta   90.00
_cell.angle_gamma   90.00
#
_symmetry.space_group_name_H-M   'P 1'
#
loop_
_entity.id
_entity.type
_entity.pdbx_description
1 polymer ?
#
loop_
_entity_poly.entity_id
_entity_poly.type
_entity_poly.pdbx_seq_one_letter_code
_entity_poly.pdbx_strand_id
1 'polypeptide(L)'
;KGAFANILLPKALRQARRDGHFTDRDAAFTSELVHGTLRAIGRLDWVIARHVDRPLADLDPRVVVLARMGAHQLLDMRVPDHAAVSATVDVAREHLSDGPVRFVNAVLRSITRESSDEREAAMAAISDVDEALGVRYSHPAWMVRAFREALVAHGYSPDELEDVLAADNEVPTVTLVARPGLMSVDELADEAEDILDTRVALGAISPRAVLLESGDPARLPSIRDGRAGAQDEGSQLAALIAAHAPLEGGADERWLDLCAGPGGKAAMLAGLAQERGALVTANEVHRHRARLIERTTRLYDSIEVVSGDGRSFGGGRSAWPLASFDRVVVDAPCSGMGSLRRRPESRWNRTPADVEELTELQAELLDRAVALTRPGGVLTYITCSPHAAETRDQVARLLDLGDVDLCDTVALADDCAPSPLGVPDAAGRLSGAAGRTLQLWDHRFGTDLMFVACLRRR
;
A
#
# COMPACT_ATOMS: atom_id res chain seq x y z
N LYS A 1 2.50 -15.93 11.03
CA LYS A 1 2.67 -14.50 11.35
C LYS A 1 3.78 -13.93 10.45
N GLY A 2 3.52 -12.81 9.71
CA GLY A 2 4.54 -12.08 8.94
C GLY A 2 4.83 -12.58 7.53
N ALA A 3 4.04 -13.47 6.97
CA ALA A 3 4.14 -13.89 5.58
C ALA A 3 3.21 -13.02 4.70
N PHE A 4 3.76 -12.44 3.63
CA PHE A 4 3.00 -11.65 2.66
C PHE A 4 2.88 -12.40 1.35
N ALA A 5 1.65 -12.52 0.84
CA ALA A 5 1.35 -13.28 -0.38
C ALA A 5 2.09 -12.71 -1.60
N ASN A 6 2.14 -11.39 -1.73
CA ASN A 6 2.87 -10.68 -2.79
C ASN A 6 4.39 -10.95 -2.83
N ILE A 7 4.97 -11.46 -1.73
CA ILE A 7 6.39 -11.87 -1.66
C ILE A 7 6.55 -13.37 -1.88
N LEU A 8 5.67 -14.18 -1.31
CA LEU A 8 5.80 -15.65 -1.32
C LEU A 8 5.33 -16.25 -2.65
N LEU A 9 4.19 -15.81 -3.15
CA LEU A 9 3.59 -16.37 -4.37
C LEU A 9 4.51 -16.25 -5.60
N PRO A 10 5.14 -15.11 -5.91
CA PRO A 10 6.06 -15.03 -7.05
C PRO A 10 7.25 -15.99 -6.95
N LYS A 11 7.72 -16.28 -5.73
CA LYS A 11 8.80 -17.27 -5.52
C LYS A 11 8.32 -18.68 -5.82
N ALA A 12 7.13 -19.04 -5.32
CA ALA A 12 6.53 -20.35 -5.56
C ALA A 12 6.24 -20.58 -7.06
N LEU A 13 5.68 -19.58 -7.74
CA LEU A 13 5.40 -19.64 -9.17
C LEU A 13 6.67 -19.78 -10.00
N ARG A 14 7.73 -19.04 -9.68
CA ARG A 14 9.03 -19.19 -10.37
C ARG A 14 9.64 -20.58 -10.17
N GLN A 15 9.49 -21.17 -8.98
CA GLN A 15 9.95 -22.53 -8.71
C GLN A 15 9.14 -23.54 -9.54
N ALA A 16 7.81 -23.48 -9.52
CA ALA A 16 6.93 -24.38 -10.27
C ALA A 16 7.20 -24.33 -11.79
N ARG A 17 7.48 -23.13 -12.33
CA ARG A 17 7.87 -22.98 -13.74
C ARG A 17 9.21 -23.67 -14.08
N ARG A 18 10.18 -23.64 -13.18
CA ARG A 18 11.47 -24.33 -13.37
C ARG A 18 11.32 -25.85 -13.39
N ASP A 19 10.34 -26.36 -12.63
CA ASP A 19 10.07 -27.80 -12.54
C ASP A 19 9.35 -28.38 -13.78
N GLY A 20 8.99 -27.50 -14.79
CA GLY A 20 8.76 -27.90 -16.19
C GLY A 20 7.32 -28.26 -16.57
N HIS A 21 6.34 -28.17 -15.68
CA HIS A 21 4.93 -28.53 -15.95
C HIS A 21 3.91 -27.41 -15.64
N PHE A 22 4.37 -26.17 -15.51
CA PHE A 22 3.56 -25.04 -15.05
C PHE A 22 3.53 -23.93 -16.12
N THR A 23 2.39 -23.72 -16.73
CA THR A 23 2.18 -22.73 -17.80
C THR A 23 1.88 -21.34 -17.26
N ASP A 24 1.87 -20.33 -18.12
CA ASP A 24 1.45 -18.97 -17.75
C ASP A 24 -0.03 -18.94 -17.35
N ARG A 25 -0.87 -19.77 -17.95
CA ARG A 25 -2.28 -19.92 -17.56
C ARG A 25 -2.42 -20.49 -16.16
N ASP A 26 -1.60 -21.47 -15.79
CA ASP A 26 -1.58 -22.04 -14.43
C ASP A 26 -1.11 -21.00 -13.40
N ALA A 27 -0.14 -20.18 -13.79
CA ALA A 27 0.34 -19.08 -12.94
C ALA A 27 -0.75 -18.01 -12.71
N ALA A 28 -1.48 -17.64 -13.76
CA ALA A 28 -2.60 -16.70 -13.67
C ALA A 28 -3.73 -17.26 -12.79
N PHE A 29 -4.12 -18.52 -13.03
CA PHE A 29 -5.13 -19.20 -12.21
C PHE A 29 -4.72 -19.29 -10.75
N THR A 30 -3.48 -19.70 -10.47
CA THR A 30 -2.97 -19.79 -9.09
C THR A 30 -2.90 -18.42 -8.42
N SER A 31 -2.52 -17.39 -9.17
CA SER A 31 -2.48 -16.02 -8.66
C SER A 31 -3.88 -15.53 -8.29
N GLU A 32 -4.88 -15.76 -9.15
CA GLU A 32 -6.26 -15.41 -8.84
C GLU A 32 -6.80 -16.21 -7.67
N LEU A 33 -6.56 -17.53 -7.64
CA LEU A 33 -7.00 -18.38 -6.53
C LEU A 33 -6.43 -17.89 -5.17
N VAL A 34 -5.15 -17.53 -5.12
CA VAL A 34 -4.50 -17.05 -3.88
C VAL A 34 -4.96 -15.65 -3.52
N HIS A 35 -4.80 -14.68 -4.42
CA HIS A 35 -5.11 -13.29 -4.11
C HIS A 35 -6.62 -13.05 -3.99
N GLY A 36 -7.43 -13.66 -4.84
CA GLY A 36 -8.89 -13.58 -4.75
C GLY A 36 -9.43 -14.18 -3.45
N THR A 37 -8.93 -15.36 -3.04
CA THR A 37 -9.28 -15.94 -1.72
C THR A 37 -8.90 -14.98 -0.59
N LEU A 38 -7.71 -14.36 -0.63
CA LEU A 38 -7.26 -13.44 0.41
C LEU A 38 -8.09 -12.15 0.45
N ARG A 39 -8.47 -11.60 -0.71
CA ARG A 39 -9.36 -10.43 -0.79
C ARG A 39 -10.75 -10.72 -0.21
N ALA A 40 -11.25 -11.93 -0.44
CA ALA A 40 -12.61 -12.33 -0.07
C ALA A 40 -12.72 -13.00 1.31
N ILE A 41 -11.65 -13.09 2.13
CA ILE A 41 -11.63 -13.86 3.40
C ILE A 41 -12.88 -13.60 4.25
N GLY A 42 -13.24 -12.35 4.52
CA GLY A 42 -14.36 -12.02 5.40
C GLY A 42 -15.69 -12.51 4.86
N ARG A 43 -15.94 -12.30 3.57
CA ARG A 43 -17.15 -12.81 2.91
C ARG A 43 -17.17 -14.34 2.83
N LEU A 44 -16.04 -14.95 2.50
CA LEU A 44 -15.94 -16.41 2.44
C LEU A 44 -16.15 -17.05 3.82
N ASP A 45 -15.57 -16.47 4.87
CA ASP A 45 -15.76 -16.94 6.24
C ASP A 45 -17.23 -16.82 6.68
N TRP A 46 -17.88 -15.71 6.34
CA TRP A 46 -19.30 -15.52 6.63
C TRP A 46 -20.15 -16.56 5.89
N VAL A 47 -19.87 -16.83 4.60
CA VAL A 47 -20.57 -17.89 3.85
C VAL A 47 -20.31 -19.26 4.48
N ILE A 48 -19.05 -19.63 4.72
CA ILE A 48 -18.69 -20.95 5.30
C ILE A 48 -19.36 -21.13 6.67
N ALA A 49 -19.35 -20.11 7.52
CA ALA A 49 -19.94 -20.17 8.86
C ALA A 49 -21.44 -20.52 8.85
N ARG A 50 -22.17 -20.20 7.79
CA ARG A 50 -23.60 -20.56 7.62
C ARG A 50 -23.83 -22.04 7.32
N HIS A 51 -22.77 -22.77 6.95
CA HIS A 51 -22.80 -24.18 6.56
C HIS A 51 -22.08 -25.10 7.54
N VAL A 52 -21.69 -24.59 8.73
CA VAL A 52 -20.99 -25.35 9.76
C VAL A 52 -21.64 -25.11 11.14
N ASP A 53 -21.59 -26.12 12.01
CA ASP A 53 -22.23 -26.08 13.34
C ASP A 53 -21.28 -25.56 14.44
N ARG A 54 -20.06 -25.15 14.10
CA ARG A 54 -19.06 -24.69 15.07
C ARG A 54 -18.28 -23.50 14.53
N PRO A 55 -17.69 -22.65 15.41
CA PRO A 55 -16.87 -21.52 14.99
C PRO A 55 -15.71 -21.96 14.12
N LEU A 56 -15.39 -21.16 13.08
CA LEU A 56 -14.24 -21.45 12.18
C LEU A 56 -12.90 -21.47 12.92
N ALA A 57 -12.79 -20.72 14.02
CA ALA A 57 -11.59 -20.68 14.87
C ALA A 57 -11.29 -22.02 15.54
N ASP A 58 -12.30 -22.90 15.71
CA ASP A 58 -12.17 -24.21 16.33
C ASP A 58 -11.81 -25.31 15.32
N LEU A 59 -11.72 -24.96 14.03
CA LEU A 59 -11.36 -25.87 12.95
C LEU A 59 -9.84 -25.92 12.74
N ASP A 60 -9.33 -27.04 12.21
CA ASP A 60 -7.95 -27.08 11.70
C ASP A 60 -7.74 -25.97 10.67
N PRO A 61 -6.73 -25.11 10.83
CA PRO A 61 -6.47 -24.01 9.90
C PRO A 61 -6.37 -24.45 8.43
N ARG A 62 -5.88 -25.67 8.17
CA ARG A 62 -5.78 -26.23 6.81
C ARG A 62 -7.17 -26.50 6.22
N VAL A 63 -8.11 -26.93 7.04
CA VAL A 63 -9.52 -27.13 6.65
C VAL A 63 -10.15 -25.79 6.26
N VAL A 64 -9.93 -24.76 7.08
CA VAL A 64 -10.45 -23.42 6.80
C VAL A 64 -9.87 -22.85 5.50
N VAL A 65 -8.56 -22.99 5.27
CA VAL A 65 -7.92 -22.54 4.02
C VAL A 65 -8.50 -23.26 2.81
N LEU A 66 -8.65 -24.58 2.86
CA LEU A 66 -9.22 -25.36 1.76
C LEU A 66 -10.69 -25.01 1.52
N ALA A 67 -11.48 -24.82 2.59
CA ALA A 67 -12.88 -24.38 2.45
C ALA A 67 -12.97 -22.99 1.79
N ARG A 68 -12.12 -22.03 2.20
CA ARG A 68 -12.04 -20.69 1.55
C ARG A 68 -11.67 -20.79 0.08
N MET A 69 -10.63 -21.55 -0.27
CA MET A 69 -10.20 -21.73 -1.66
C MET A 69 -11.30 -22.39 -2.52
N GLY A 70 -11.98 -23.39 -1.97
CA GLY A 70 -13.10 -24.04 -2.66
C GLY A 70 -14.30 -23.10 -2.82
N ALA A 71 -14.66 -22.37 -1.76
CA ALA A 71 -15.76 -21.42 -1.80
C ALA A 71 -15.45 -20.26 -2.78
N HIS A 72 -14.22 -19.76 -2.84
CA HIS A 72 -13.82 -18.74 -3.81
C HIS A 72 -13.97 -19.22 -5.25
N GLN A 73 -13.55 -20.46 -5.55
CA GLN A 73 -13.77 -21.05 -6.89
C GLN A 73 -15.26 -21.16 -7.25
N LEU A 74 -16.12 -21.50 -6.29
CA LEU A 74 -17.56 -21.64 -6.48
C LEU A 74 -18.30 -20.31 -6.67
N LEU A 75 -17.86 -19.27 -5.94
CA LEU A 75 -18.62 -18.03 -5.83
C LEU A 75 -18.08 -16.91 -6.75
N ASP A 76 -16.79 -16.91 -7.05
CA ASP A 76 -16.11 -15.78 -7.69
C ASP A 76 -15.39 -16.17 -8.98
N MET A 77 -14.94 -17.42 -9.08
CA MET A 77 -14.21 -17.88 -10.27
C MET A 77 -15.15 -18.60 -11.24
N ARG A 78 -14.86 -18.51 -12.52
CA ARG A 78 -15.64 -19.23 -13.57
C ARG A 78 -15.22 -20.70 -13.65
N VAL A 79 -15.28 -21.40 -12.52
CA VAL A 79 -14.98 -22.84 -12.44
C VAL A 79 -16.31 -23.58 -12.25
N PRO A 80 -16.60 -24.65 -13.05
CA PRO A 80 -17.81 -25.46 -12.81
C PRO A 80 -17.81 -26.06 -11.39
N ASP A 81 -18.96 -26.04 -10.72
CA ASP A 81 -19.11 -26.45 -9.32
C ASP A 81 -18.50 -27.82 -9.02
N HIS A 82 -18.77 -28.80 -9.87
CA HIS A 82 -18.24 -30.16 -9.70
C HIS A 82 -16.71 -30.20 -9.78
N ALA A 83 -16.09 -29.36 -10.63
CA ALA A 83 -14.65 -29.29 -10.78
C ALA A 83 -14.02 -28.58 -9.58
N ALA A 84 -14.60 -27.46 -9.12
CA ALA A 84 -14.14 -26.72 -7.92
C ALA A 84 -14.16 -27.61 -6.68
N VAL A 85 -15.27 -28.34 -6.45
CA VAL A 85 -15.40 -29.28 -5.32
C VAL A 85 -14.38 -30.42 -5.45
N SER A 86 -14.31 -31.07 -6.61
CA SER A 86 -13.42 -32.23 -6.81
C SER A 86 -11.97 -31.86 -6.61
N ALA A 87 -11.49 -30.81 -7.29
CA ALA A 87 -10.10 -30.37 -7.20
C ALA A 87 -9.70 -29.97 -5.75
N THR A 88 -10.59 -29.25 -5.06
CA THR A 88 -10.32 -28.87 -3.65
C THR A 88 -10.27 -30.10 -2.73
N VAL A 89 -11.16 -31.08 -2.93
CA VAL A 89 -11.17 -32.32 -2.17
C VAL A 89 -9.95 -33.20 -2.47
N ASP A 90 -9.46 -33.21 -3.71
CA ASP A 90 -8.24 -33.94 -4.07
C ASP A 90 -7.01 -33.33 -3.37
N VAL A 91 -6.86 -32.01 -3.34
CA VAL A 91 -5.83 -31.34 -2.52
C VAL A 91 -6.02 -31.64 -1.03
N ALA A 92 -7.25 -31.69 -0.53
CA ALA A 92 -7.52 -32.04 0.86
C ALA A 92 -7.03 -33.46 1.21
N ARG A 93 -7.17 -34.43 0.30
CA ARG A 93 -6.70 -35.82 0.50
C ARG A 93 -5.17 -35.93 0.64
N GLU A 94 -4.42 -35.03 0.00
CA GLU A 94 -2.96 -35.01 0.10
C GLU A 94 -2.46 -34.48 1.46
N HIS A 95 -3.28 -33.66 2.15
CA HIS A 95 -2.82 -32.90 3.32
C HIS A 95 -3.59 -33.21 4.62
N LEU A 96 -4.73 -33.91 4.54
CA LEU A 96 -5.62 -34.16 5.67
C LEU A 96 -6.03 -35.64 5.75
N SER A 97 -6.50 -36.05 6.92
CA SER A 97 -7.11 -37.36 7.12
C SER A 97 -8.57 -37.41 6.62
N ASP A 98 -9.14 -38.59 6.48
CA ASP A 98 -10.47 -38.83 5.88
C ASP A 98 -11.62 -38.01 6.50
N GLY A 99 -11.61 -37.79 7.81
CA GLY A 99 -12.67 -37.02 8.49
C GLY A 99 -12.75 -35.58 8.01
N PRO A 100 -11.66 -34.80 8.15
CA PRO A 100 -11.56 -33.44 7.59
C PRO A 100 -11.82 -33.37 6.07
N VAL A 101 -11.38 -34.34 5.28
CA VAL A 101 -11.67 -34.39 3.83
C VAL A 101 -13.18 -34.47 3.58
N ARG A 102 -13.89 -35.37 4.28
CA ARG A 102 -15.36 -35.47 4.18
C ARG A 102 -16.03 -34.18 4.62
N PHE A 103 -15.52 -33.53 5.65
CA PHE A 103 -16.06 -32.25 6.12
C PHE A 103 -15.93 -31.14 5.06
N VAL A 104 -14.74 -30.94 4.46
CA VAL A 104 -14.54 -29.97 3.37
C VAL A 104 -15.51 -30.24 2.22
N ASN A 105 -15.63 -31.51 1.78
CA ASN A 105 -16.57 -31.88 0.73
C ASN A 105 -18.05 -31.56 1.09
N ALA A 106 -18.44 -31.84 2.33
CA ALA A 106 -19.81 -31.56 2.79
C ALA A 106 -20.11 -30.06 2.81
N VAL A 107 -19.18 -29.23 3.32
CA VAL A 107 -19.32 -27.78 3.36
C VAL A 107 -19.43 -27.22 1.94
N LEU A 108 -18.52 -27.56 1.03
CA LEU A 108 -18.54 -27.06 -0.35
C LEU A 108 -19.82 -27.47 -1.09
N ARG A 109 -20.26 -28.72 -0.92
CA ARG A 109 -21.54 -29.17 -1.48
C ARG A 109 -22.76 -28.48 -0.85
N SER A 110 -22.69 -28.04 0.39
CA SER A 110 -23.75 -27.25 1.02
C SER A 110 -23.79 -25.82 0.42
N ILE A 111 -22.63 -25.21 0.18
CA ILE A 111 -22.52 -23.89 -0.48
C ILE A 111 -23.11 -23.93 -1.90
N THR A 112 -22.89 -25.00 -2.69
CA THR A 112 -23.44 -25.10 -4.06
C THR A 112 -24.97 -25.21 -4.08
N ARG A 113 -25.61 -25.57 -2.97
CA ARG A 113 -27.06 -25.68 -2.88
C ARG A 113 -27.78 -24.40 -2.47
N GLU A 114 -27.02 -23.46 -1.87
CA GLU A 114 -27.53 -22.15 -1.50
C GLU A 114 -27.55 -21.24 -2.72
N SER A 115 -28.67 -20.67 -3.06
CA SER A 115 -28.78 -19.72 -4.18
C SER A 115 -28.13 -18.36 -3.85
N SER A 116 -27.84 -17.57 -4.90
CA SER A 116 -27.36 -16.20 -4.74
C SER A 116 -28.37 -15.34 -3.98
N ASP A 117 -29.68 -15.51 -4.28
CA ASP A 117 -30.75 -14.72 -3.66
C ASP A 117 -30.87 -15.00 -2.16
N GLU A 118 -30.71 -16.27 -1.76
CA GLU A 118 -30.70 -16.65 -0.34
C GLU A 118 -29.52 -16.04 0.41
N ARG A 119 -28.34 -15.99 -0.21
CA ARG A 119 -27.14 -15.33 0.37
C ARG A 119 -27.34 -13.82 0.49
N GLU A 120 -27.83 -13.17 -0.56
CA GLU A 120 -28.12 -11.74 -0.54
C GLU A 120 -29.19 -11.37 0.50
N ALA A 121 -30.25 -12.14 0.60
CA ALA A 121 -31.29 -11.95 1.62
C ALA A 121 -30.72 -12.09 3.04
N ALA A 122 -29.88 -13.10 3.26
CA ALA A 122 -29.22 -13.28 4.55
C ALA A 122 -28.22 -12.16 4.89
N MET A 123 -27.51 -11.63 3.90
CA MET A 123 -26.62 -10.50 4.08
C MET A 123 -27.41 -9.21 4.39
N ALA A 124 -28.50 -8.98 3.68
CA ALA A 124 -29.40 -7.85 3.93
C ALA A 124 -30.08 -7.89 5.31
N ALA A 125 -30.15 -9.04 5.95
CA ALA A 125 -30.69 -9.20 7.30
C ALA A 125 -29.70 -8.83 8.42
N ILE A 126 -28.43 -8.53 8.10
CA ILE A 126 -27.44 -8.04 9.07
C ILE A 126 -27.86 -6.63 9.49
N SER A 127 -28.14 -6.43 10.78
CA SER A 127 -28.68 -5.17 11.30
C SER A 127 -27.65 -4.05 11.43
N ASP A 128 -26.40 -4.38 11.72
CA ASP A 128 -25.29 -3.40 11.77
C ASP A 128 -24.80 -3.11 10.34
N VAL A 129 -24.90 -1.85 9.92
CA VAL A 129 -24.55 -1.42 8.55
C VAL A 129 -23.06 -1.63 8.26
N ASP A 130 -22.18 -1.37 9.22
CA ASP A 130 -20.76 -1.54 9.04
C ASP A 130 -20.35 -3.03 8.99
N GLU A 131 -21.06 -3.87 9.73
CA GLU A 131 -20.91 -5.32 9.65
C GLU A 131 -21.40 -5.84 8.28
N ALA A 132 -22.56 -5.38 7.81
CA ALA A 132 -23.09 -5.75 6.50
C ALA A 132 -22.15 -5.36 5.36
N LEU A 133 -21.64 -4.14 5.34
CA LEU A 133 -20.64 -3.67 4.40
C LEU A 133 -19.33 -4.45 4.55
N GLY A 134 -18.92 -4.71 5.79
CA GLY A 134 -17.73 -5.51 6.10
C GLY A 134 -17.80 -6.92 5.53
N VAL A 135 -18.96 -7.59 5.60
CA VAL A 135 -19.21 -8.89 4.97
C VAL A 135 -19.19 -8.75 3.44
N ARG A 136 -19.96 -7.81 2.89
CA ARG A 136 -20.10 -7.61 1.44
C ARG A 136 -18.76 -7.36 0.75
N TYR A 137 -17.97 -6.46 1.30
CA TYR A 137 -16.67 -6.02 0.73
C TYR A 137 -15.47 -6.69 1.40
N SER A 138 -15.69 -7.64 2.31
CA SER A 138 -14.62 -8.41 2.98
C SER A 138 -13.65 -7.54 3.79
N HIS A 139 -14.19 -6.66 4.63
CA HIS A 139 -13.44 -5.83 5.57
C HIS A 139 -13.90 -6.06 7.02
N PRO A 140 -13.01 -5.98 8.02
CA PRO A 140 -13.44 -5.90 9.41
C PRO A 140 -14.31 -4.65 9.64
N ALA A 141 -15.39 -4.76 10.41
CA ALA A 141 -16.32 -3.64 10.66
C ALA A 141 -15.63 -2.39 11.23
N TRP A 142 -14.56 -2.55 12.02
CA TRP A 142 -13.79 -1.42 12.52
C TRP A 142 -13.06 -0.64 11.40
N MET A 143 -12.58 -1.33 10.34
CA MET A 143 -11.99 -0.66 9.19
C MET A 143 -13.04 0.07 8.36
N VAL A 144 -14.23 -0.51 8.19
CA VAL A 144 -15.36 0.16 7.51
C VAL A 144 -15.67 1.49 8.21
N ARG A 145 -15.76 1.49 9.55
CA ARG A 145 -15.95 2.72 10.34
C ARG A 145 -14.80 3.70 10.15
N ALA A 146 -13.56 3.22 10.22
CA ALA A 146 -12.37 4.05 10.04
C ALA A 146 -12.32 4.72 8.65
N PHE A 147 -12.69 4.01 7.57
CA PHE A 147 -12.78 4.59 6.23
C PHE A 147 -13.87 5.65 6.12
N ARG A 148 -15.05 5.41 6.71
CA ARG A 148 -16.13 6.41 6.74
C ARG A 148 -15.70 7.69 7.46
N GLU A 149 -15.09 7.54 8.64
CA GLU A 149 -14.56 8.66 9.43
C GLU A 149 -13.44 9.39 8.69
N ALA A 150 -12.57 8.64 8.00
CA ALA A 150 -11.49 9.20 7.21
C ALA A 150 -12.01 10.02 6.01
N LEU A 151 -13.01 9.55 5.28
CA LEU A 151 -13.64 10.32 4.20
C LEU A 151 -14.10 11.68 4.71
N VAL A 152 -14.90 11.70 5.77
CA VAL A 152 -15.38 12.95 6.39
C VAL A 152 -14.22 13.81 6.88
N ALA A 153 -13.26 13.22 7.59
CA ALA A 153 -12.12 13.95 8.14
C ALA A 153 -11.28 14.61 7.03
N HIS A 154 -11.10 13.95 5.91
CA HIS A 154 -10.35 14.50 4.76
C HIS A 154 -11.20 15.39 3.83
N GLY A 155 -12.47 15.65 4.15
CA GLY A 155 -13.36 16.54 3.39
C GLY A 155 -13.97 15.93 2.13
N TYR A 156 -14.17 14.60 2.15
CA TYR A 156 -14.89 13.86 1.11
C TYR A 156 -16.28 13.43 1.60
N SER A 157 -17.15 12.99 0.68
CA SER A 157 -18.47 12.51 1.04
C SER A 157 -18.40 11.13 1.71
N PRO A 158 -19.10 10.91 2.84
CA PRO A 158 -19.24 9.56 3.39
C PRO A 158 -19.99 8.59 2.46
N ASP A 159 -20.74 9.11 1.47
CA ASP A 159 -21.43 8.29 0.46
C ASP A 159 -20.45 7.57 -0.47
N GLU A 160 -19.18 7.98 -0.53
CA GLU A 160 -18.12 7.33 -1.32
C GLU A 160 -17.58 6.05 -0.63
N LEU A 161 -18.07 5.71 0.56
CA LEU A 161 -17.54 4.58 1.33
C LEU A 161 -17.61 3.26 0.57
N GLU A 162 -18.73 2.97 -0.10
CA GLU A 162 -18.86 1.72 -0.85
C GLU A 162 -17.90 1.66 -2.04
N ASP A 163 -17.64 2.79 -2.69
CA ASP A 163 -16.66 2.90 -3.78
C ASP A 163 -15.24 2.61 -3.29
N VAL A 164 -14.85 3.14 -2.11
CA VAL A 164 -13.56 2.82 -1.46
C VAL A 164 -13.44 1.33 -1.17
N LEU A 165 -14.46 0.75 -0.52
CA LEU A 165 -14.45 -0.68 -0.14
C LEU A 165 -14.44 -1.61 -1.38
N ALA A 166 -15.09 -1.20 -2.46
CA ALA A 166 -15.09 -1.92 -3.72
C ALA A 166 -13.71 -1.84 -4.40
N ALA A 167 -13.12 -0.63 -4.49
CA ALA A 167 -11.82 -0.41 -5.09
C ALA A 167 -10.69 -1.18 -4.38
N ASP A 168 -10.77 -1.32 -3.06
CA ASP A 168 -9.85 -2.15 -2.28
C ASP A 168 -9.86 -3.64 -2.70
N ASN A 169 -10.91 -4.10 -3.38
CA ASN A 169 -11.03 -5.47 -3.89
C ASN A 169 -10.61 -5.61 -5.36
N GLU A 170 -10.30 -4.52 -6.03
CA GLU A 170 -9.80 -4.58 -7.39
C GLU A 170 -8.35 -5.10 -7.45
N VAL A 171 -8.00 -5.68 -8.60
CA VAL A 171 -6.62 -6.08 -8.85
C VAL A 171 -5.80 -4.83 -9.15
N PRO A 172 -4.77 -4.52 -8.34
CA PRO A 172 -3.98 -3.32 -8.57
C PRO A 172 -3.19 -3.41 -9.86
N THR A 173 -3.21 -2.35 -10.65
CA THR A 173 -2.36 -2.23 -11.83
C THR A 173 -0.89 -2.28 -11.44
N VAL A 174 -0.10 -2.99 -12.21
CA VAL A 174 1.36 -3.02 -12.04
C VAL A 174 1.93 -1.72 -12.56
N THR A 175 2.42 -0.89 -11.64
CA THR A 175 2.98 0.43 -11.96
C THR A 175 4.49 0.40 -11.81
N LEU A 176 5.19 0.89 -12.82
CA LEU A 176 6.63 1.06 -12.85
C LEU A 176 7.00 2.53 -12.64
N VAL A 177 8.20 2.77 -12.18
CA VAL A 177 8.81 4.11 -12.09
C VAL A 177 10.09 4.15 -12.92
N ALA A 178 10.18 5.11 -13.83
CA ALA A 178 11.43 5.51 -14.46
C ALA A 178 12.22 6.36 -13.47
N ARG A 179 13.37 5.86 -13.01
CA ARG A 179 14.14 6.53 -11.94
C ARG A 179 14.81 7.80 -12.45
N PRO A 180 14.67 8.94 -11.72
CA PRO A 180 15.27 10.21 -12.13
C PRO A 180 16.77 10.10 -12.41
N GLY A 181 17.22 10.72 -13.49
CA GLY A 181 18.63 10.71 -13.92
C GLY A 181 19.14 9.39 -14.51
N LEU A 182 18.38 8.30 -14.49
CA LEU A 182 18.79 6.98 -14.98
C LEU A 182 18.03 6.51 -16.22
N MET A 183 16.78 6.92 -16.36
CA MET A 183 15.91 6.51 -17.47
C MET A 183 14.75 7.49 -17.63
N SER A 184 14.34 7.74 -18.85
CA SER A 184 13.12 8.48 -19.15
C SER A 184 11.88 7.58 -19.06
N VAL A 185 10.69 8.18 -18.96
CA VAL A 185 9.44 7.43 -18.94
C VAL A 185 9.15 6.79 -20.30
N ASP A 186 9.51 7.47 -21.40
CA ASP A 186 9.32 6.96 -22.76
C ASP A 186 10.21 5.74 -23.03
N GLU A 187 11.50 5.80 -22.64
CA GLU A 187 12.40 4.63 -22.74
C GLU A 187 11.88 3.42 -21.94
N LEU A 188 11.27 3.65 -20.77
CA LEU A 188 10.68 2.57 -19.96
C LEU A 188 9.41 2.02 -20.61
N ALA A 189 8.59 2.87 -21.20
CA ALA A 189 7.37 2.48 -21.90
C ALA A 189 7.72 1.62 -23.12
N ASP A 190 8.65 2.07 -23.98
CA ASP A 190 9.10 1.35 -25.15
C ASP A 190 9.71 -0.02 -24.78
N GLU A 191 10.59 -0.06 -23.74
CA GLU A 191 11.18 -1.31 -23.24
C GLU A 191 10.10 -2.29 -22.74
N ALA A 192 9.06 -1.78 -22.06
CA ALA A 192 7.99 -2.61 -21.53
C ALA A 192 7.10 -3.19 -22.65
N GLU A 193 6.72 -2.39 -23.64
CA GLU A 193 5.95 -2.84 -24.80
C GLU A 193 6.71 -3.91 -25.60
N ASP A 194 7.98 -3.66 -25.91
CA ASP A 194 8.81 -4.56 -26.73
C ASP A 194 9.09 -5.89 -26.03
N ILE A 195 9.40 -5.89 -24.73
CA ILE A 195 9.85 -7.10 -24.03
C ILE A 195 8.69 -7.91 -23.45
N LEU A 196 7.64 -7.23 -22.98
CA LEU A 196 6.51 -7.91 -22.35
C LEU A 196 5.38 -8.22 -23.33
N ASP A 197 5.42 -7.66 -24.55
CA ASP A 197 4.36 -7.77 -25.57
C ASP A 197 2.99 -7.37 -24.95
N THR A 198 2.95 -6.19 -24.32
CA THR A 198 1.79 -5.68 -23.58
C THR A 198 1.58 -4.22 -23.89
N ARG A 199 0.34 -3.74 -23.78
CA ARG A 199 0.06 -2.31 -23.84
C ARG A 199 0.47 -1.65 -22.53
N VAL A 200 0.96 -0.43 -22.63
CA VAL A 200 1.27 0.41 -21.48
C VAL A 200 0.48 1.72 -21.54
N ALA A 201 0.33 2.34 -20.38
CA ALA A 201 -0.16 3.71 -20.27
C ALA A 201 0.83 4.54 -19.45
N LEU A 202 0.95 5.82 -19.79
CA LEU A 202 1.70 6.76 -18.95
C LEU A 202 0.87 7.13 -17.72
N GLY A 203 1.54 7.45 -16.62
CA GLY A 203 0.88 7.80 -15.37
C GLY A 203 0.05 9.08 -15.46
N ALA A 204 -1.12 9.05 -14.85
CA ALA A 204 -1.98 10.23 -14.69
C ALA A 204 -1.65 11.04 -13.44
N ILE A 205 -1.01 10.39 -12.45
CA ILE A 205 -0.67 10.94 -11.14
C ILE A 205 0.82 11.27 -11.05
N SER A 206 1.67 10.42 -11.62
CA SER A 206 3.12 10.64 -11.65
C SER A 206 3.66 10.72 -13.07
N PRO A 207 4.40 11.78 -13.46
CA PRO A 207 5.02 11.88 -14.77
C PRO A 207 6.16 10.87 -15.00
N ARG A 208 6.49 10.07 -14.01
CA ARG A 208 7.52 9.02 -14.04
C ARG A 208 6.94 7.62 -14.12
N ALA A 209 5.61 7.48 -14.13
CA ALA A 209 4.95 6.19 -14.06
C ALA A 209 4.65 5.60 -15.44
N VAL A 210 4.85 4.28 -15.56
CA VAL A 210 4.38 3.44 -16.66
C VAL A 210 3.50 2.35 -16.06
N LEU A 211 2.26 2.26 -16.52
CA LEU A 211 1.27 1.28 -16.08
C LEU A 211 1.22 0.14 -17.09
N LEU A 212 1.37 -1.10 -16.61
CA LEU A 212 1.34 -2.29 -17.44
C LEU A 212 -0.07 -2.88 -17.46
N GLU A 213 -0.60 -3.20 -18.64
CA GLU A 213 -1.84 -3.99 -18.75
C GLU A 213 -1.61 -5.44 -18.28
N SER A 214 -0.42 -5.99 -18.56
CA SER A 214 -0.04 -7.34 -18.18
C SER A 214 1.49 -7.53 -18.18
N GLY A 215 1.96 -8.71 -17.81
CA GLY A 215 3.37 -9.10 -17.90
C GLY A 215 4.10 -9.11 -16.53
N ASP A 216 5.28 -9.71 -16.52
CA ASP A 216 6.15 -9.79 -15.32
C ASP A 216 7.25 -8.74 -15.41
N PRO A 217 7.25 -7.69 -14.57
CA PRO A 217 8.28 -6.66 -14.57
C PRO A 217 9.70 -7.19 -14.39
N ALA A 218 9.87 -8.35 -13.75
CA ALA A 218 11.19 -8.95 -13.55
C ALA A 218 11.88 -9.37 -14.87
N ARG A 219 11.14 -9.39 -15.99
CA ARG A 219 11.71 -9.65 -17.33
C ARG A 219 12.44 -8.43 -17.90
N LEU A 220 12.10 -7.22 -17.42
CA LEU A 220 12.69 -5.97 -17.93
C LEU A 220 14.16 -5.83 -17.49
N PRO A 221 15.10 -5.55 -18.41
CA PRO A 221 16.48 -5.22 -18.09
C PRO A 221 16.59 -4.02 -17.15
N SER A 222 15.83 -2.94 -17.40
CA SER A 222 15.83 -1.73 -16.57
C SER A 222 15.51 -1.99 -15.10
N ILE A 223 14.59 -2.92 -14.81
CA ILE A 223 14.25 -3.36 -13.44
C ILE A 223 15.44 -4.12 -12.81
N ARG A 224 16.04 -5.05 -13.56
CA ARG A 224 17.20 -5.85 -13.08
C ARG A 224 18.43 -4.99 -12.83
N ASP A 225 18.65 -4.03 -13.71
CA ASP A 225 19.80 -3.12 -13.65
C ASP A 225 19.58 -2.01 -12.61
N GLY A 226 18.34 -1.77 -12.20
CA GLY A 226 17.99 -0.78 -11.21
C GLY A 226 17.77 0.62 -11.78
N ARG A 227 17.59 0.77 -13.11
CA ARG A 227 17.22 2.05 -13.75
C ARG A 227 15.73 2.36 -13.64
N ALA A 228 14.93 1.32 -13.45
CA ALA A 228 13.50 1.39 -13.15
C ALA A 228 13.16 0.59 -11.89
N GLY A 229 11.92 0.68 -11.43
CA GLY A 229 11.41 -0.06 -10.27
C GLY A 229 9.89 -0.24 -10.33
N ALA A 230 9.35 -1.21 -9.58
CA ALA A 230 7.92 -1.27 -9.33
C ALA A 230 7.57 -0.35 -8.15
N GLN A 231 6.72 0.63 -8.37
CA GLN A 231 6.30 1.60 -7.35
C GLN A 231 4.94 2.19 -7.72
N ASP A 232 4.04 2.27 -6.76
CA ASP A 232 2.72 2.90 -6.91
C ASP A 232 2.83 4.40 -7.28
N GLU A 233 1.91 4.92 -8.11
CA GLU A 233 1.95 6.32 -8.56
C GLU A 233 1.84 7.31 -7.41
N GLY A 234 0.96 7.05 -6.43
CA GLY A 234 0.82 7.91 -5.25
C GLY A 234 2.10 7.97 -4.42
N SER A 235 2.82 6.84 -4.32
CA SER A 235 4.14 6.79 -3.67
C SER A 235 5.21 7.56 -4.47
N GLN A 236 5.13 7.55 -5.81
CA GLN A 236 6.01 8.36 -6.66
C GLN A 236 5.71 9.84 -6.49
N LEU A 237 4.43 10.24 -6.55
CA LEU A 237 3.99 11.63 -6.37
C LEU A 237 4.44 12.17 -5.00
N ALA A 238 4.31 11.39 -3.93
CA ALA A 238 4.76 11.80 -2.60
C ALA A 238 6.26 12.15 -2.55
N ALA A 239 7.11 11.38 -3.26
CA ALA A 239 8.53 11.68 -3.38
C ALA A 239 8.80 12.94 -4.23
N LEU A 240 8.03 13.15 -5.32
CA LEU A 240 8.10 14.36 -6.13
C LEU A 240 7.70 15.60 -5.33
N ILE A 241 6.59 15.55 -4.59
CA ILE A 241 6.15 16.63 -3.70
C ILE A 241 7.25 16.98 -2.69
N ALA A 242 7.82 15.99 -2.01
CA ALA A 242 8.89 16.19 -1.03
C ALA A 242 10.11 16.89 -1.63
N ALA A 243 10.48 16.51 -2.85
CA ALA A 243 11.61 17.13 -3.56
C ALA A 243 11.31 18.54 -4.07
N HIS A 244 10.05 18.86 -4.41
CA HIS A 244 9.70 20.14 -5.04
C HIS A 244 9.07 21.16 -4.09
N ALA A 245 8.73 20.78 -2.85
CA ALA A 245 8.19 21.70 -1.86
C ALA A 245 9.13 22.92 -1.68
N PRO A 246 8.62 24.16 -1.69
CA PRO A 246 9.44 25.36 -1.68
C PRO A 246 10.10 25.58 -0.32
N LEU A 247 11.39 25.85 -0.32
CA LEU A 247 12.19 26.22 0.87
C LEU A 247 12.16 27.73 1.08
N GLU A 248 12.32 28.18 2.33
CA GLU A 248 12.60 29.57 2.65
C GLU A 248 14.07 29.73 3.05
N GLY A 249 14.81 30.50 2.25
CA GLY A 249 16.21 30.76 2.47
C GLY A 249 17.11 29.50 2.47
N GLY A 250 18.41 29.71 2.62
CA GLY A 250 19.39 28.62 2.72
C GLY A 250 19.64 27.88 1.40
N ALA A 251 20.49 26.87 1.49
CA ALA A 251 20.78 25.94 0.40
C ALA A 251 19.73 24.80 0.36
N ASP A 252 19.71 24.03 -0.72
CA ASP A 252 18.91 22.81 -0.89
C ASP A 252 19.89 21.63 -1.13
N GLU A 253 20.72 21.36 -0.14
CA GLU A 253 21.87 20.45 -0.29
C GLU A 253 21.77 19.19 0.57
N ARG A 254 21.03 19.24 1.69
CA ARG A 254 21.00 18.18 2.70
C ARG A 254 19.57 17.68 2.89
N TRP A 255 19.31 16.48 2.39
CA TRP A 255 18.00 15.82 2.49
C TRP A 255 18.08 14.62 3.42
N LEU A 256 17.01 14.32 4.11
CA LEU A 256 16.87 13.17 4.99
C LEU A 256 15.59 12.39 4.66
N ASP A 257 15.71 11.08 4.41
CA ASP A 257 14.59 10.14 4.47
C ASP A 257 14.72 9.35 5.78
N LEU A 258 13.88 9.69 6.77
CA LEU A 258 14.04 9.21 8.15
C LEU A 258 13.59 7.75 8.32
N CYS A 259 12.71 7.24 7.42
CA CYS A 259 12.14 5.90 7.45
C CYS A 259 12.18 5.24 6.06
N ALA A 260 13.35 5.21 5.45
CA ALA A 260 13.57 5.02 4.02
C ALA A 260 13.23 3.62 3.45
N GLY A 261 13.06 2.60 4.30
CA GLY A 261 12.85 1.22 3.83
C GLY A 261 11.47 0.99 3.19
N PRO A 262 11.38 0.24 2.11
CA PRO A 262 12.43 -0.60 1.49
C PRO A 262 13.26 0.10 0.40
N GLY A 263 13.13 1.45 0.16
CA GLY A 263 14.01 2.20 -0.72
C GLY A 263 13.37 2.77 -2.00
N GLY A 264 12.08 2.59 -2.22
CA GLY A 264 11.40 3.13 -3.41
C GLY A 264 11.44 4.65 -3.47
N LYS A 265 10.96 5.33 -2.42
CA LYS A 265 11.00 6.79 -2.29
C LYS A 265 12.45 7.30 -2.19
N ALA A 266 13.30 6.61 -1.41
CA ALA A 266 14.72 6.95 -1.29
C ALA A 266 15.46 6.96 -2.63
N ALA A 267 15.16 6.02 -3.54
CA ALA A 267 15.74 6.01 -4.88
C ALA A 267 15.27 7.18 -5.75
N MET A 268 14.00 7.56 -5.65
CA MET A 268 13.50 8.76 -6.34
C MET A 268 14.15 10.02 -5.78
N LEU A 269 14.21 10.17 -4.46
CA LEU A 269 14.85 11.29 -3.80
C LEU A 269 16.34 11.39 -4.17
N ALA A 270 17.06 10.26 -4.22
CA ALA A 270 18.45 10.22 -4.63
C ALA A 270 18.66 10.78 -6.05
N GLY A 271 17.85 10.34 -7.02
CA GLY A 271 17.94 10.85 -8.37
C GLY A 271 17.60 12.34 -8.47
N LEU A 272 16.55 12.80 -7.82
CA LEU A 272 16.14 14.20 -7.78
C LEU A 272 17.16 15.09 -7.04
N ALA A 273 17.80 14.56 -6.00
CA ALA A 273 18.88 15.24 -5.28
C ALA A 273 20.13 15.35 -6.14
N GLN A 274 20.49 14.30 -6.88
CA GLN A 274 21.63 14.30 -7.78
C GLN A 274 21.51 15.38 -8.87
N GLU A 275 20.31 15.55 -9.44
CA GLU A 275 20.02 16.61 -10.40
C GLU A 275 20.24 18.04 -9.83
N ARG A 276 20.20 18.19 -8.50
CA ARG A 276 20.34 19.47 -7.79
C ARG A 276 21.68 19.63 -7.05
N GLY A 277 22.53 18.62 -7.08
CA GLY A 277 23.77 18.62 -6.32
C GLY A 277 23.59 18.43 -4.81
N ALA A 278 22.44 17.90 -4.38
CA ALA A 278 22.12 17.59 -3.00
C ALA A 278 22.51 16.16 -2.61
N LEU A 279 22.65 15.90 -1.31
CA LEU A 279 22.93 14.59 -0.72
C LEU A 279 21.75 14.14 0.15
N VAL A 280 21.29 12.89 -0.07
CA VAL A 280 20.25 12.24 0.73
C VAL A 280 20.90 11.36 1.80
N THR A 281 20.54 11.54 3.05
CA THR A 281 20.78 10.55 4.10
C THR A 281 19.52 9.68 4.26
N ALA A 282 19.62 8.38 3.99
CA ALA A 282 18.49 7.44 4.10
C ALA A 282 18.65 6.56 5.34
N ASN A 283 17.77 6.76 6.34
CA ASN A 283 17.81 6.00 7.58
C ASN A 283 16.76 4.88 7.60
N GLU A 284 17.14 3.71 8.12
CA GLU A 284 16.23 2.59 8.33
C GLU A 284 16.63 1.82 9.59
N VAL A 285 15.67 1.59 10.50
CA VAL A 285 15.91 0.90 11.77
C VAL A 285 16.34 -0.56 11.61
N HIS A 286 15.83 -1.23 10.57
CA HIS A 286 16.13 -2.64 10.31
C HIS A 286 17.27 -2.82 9.31
N ARG A 287 18.41 -3.36 9.75
CA ARG A 287 19.58 -3.60 8.90
C ARG A 287 19.30 -4.39 7.61
N HIS A 288 18.36 -5.35 7.64
CA HIS A 288 18.02 -6.12 6.44
C HIS A 288 17.27 -5.26 5.41
N ARG A 289 16.47 -4.28 5.85
CA ARG A 289 15.80 -3.31 4.97
C ARG A 289 16.76 -2.24 4.49
N ALA A 290 17.70 -1.79 5.32
CA ALA A 290 18.78 -0.90 4.90
C ALA A 290 19.58 -1.48 3.72
N ARG A 291 19.89 -2.77 3.73
CA ARG A 291 20.52 -3.46 2.58
C ARG A 291 19.64 -3.49 1.32
N LEU A 292 18.30 -3.41 1.47
CA LEU A 292 17.43 -3.25 0.30
C LEU A 292 17.56 -1.86 -0.29
N ILE A 293 17.64 -0.83 0.55
CA ILE A 293 17.88 0.56 0.12
C ILE A 293 19.20 0.63 -0.63
N GLU A 294 20.32 0.15 -0.05
CA GLU A 294 21.64 0.12 -0.70
C GLU A 294 21.59 -0.52 -2.10
N ARG A 295 20.88 -1.64 -2.25
CA ARG A 295 20.73 -2.30 -3.55
C ARG A 295 19.88 -1.49 -4.51
N THR A 296 18.81 -0.86 -4.02
CA THR A 296 17.87 -0.09 -4.83
C THR A 296 18.48 1.20 -5.32
N THR A 297 19.38 1.79 -4.54
CA THR A 297 20.02 3.10 -4.80
C THR A 297 21.45 3.01 -5.31
N ARG A 298 21.95 1.81 -5.60
CA ARG A 298 23.37 1.54 -5.94
C ARG A 298 23.94 2.31 -7.16
N LEU A 299 23.07 2.90 -7.98
CA LEU A 299 23.44 3.67 -9.17
C LEU A 299 23.55 5.17 -8.90
N TYR A 300 23.30 5.60 -7.66
CA TYR A 300 23.36 7.01 -7.27
C TYR A 300 24.52 7.23 -6.29
N ASP A 301 25.30 8.27 -6.55
CA ASP A 301 26.35 8.75 -5.63
C ASP A 301 25.82 9.80 -4.64
N SER A 302 24.57 10.25 -4.83
CA SER A 302 23.89 11.29 -4.05
C SER A 302 23.18 10.78 -2.81
N ILE A 303 23.45 9.55 -2.35
CA ILE A 303 22.77 8.95 -1.20
C ILE A 303 23.73 8.17 -0.31
N GLU A 304 23.62 8.37 0.99
CA GLU A 304 24.22 7.53 2.02
C GLU A 304 23.14 6.78 2.80
N VAL A 305 23.34 5.49 3.07
CA VAL A 305 22.40 4.66 3.82
C VAL A 305 22.93 4.39 5.21
N VAL A 306 22.12 4.71 6.21
CA VAL A 306 22.46 4.51 7.62
C VAL A 306 21.40 3.66 8.32
N SER A 307 21.76 2.99 9.41
CA SER A 307 20.82 2.17 10.16
C SER A 307 20.75 2.61 11.61
N GLY A 308 19.60 3.11 12.02
CA GLY A 308 19.35 3.59 13.38
C GLY A 308 17.86 3.86 13.65
N ASP A 309 17.55 4.02 14.92
CA ASP A 309 16.20 4.43 15.35
C ASP A 309 15.96 5.90 14.96
N GLY A 310 14.95 6.14 14.12
CA GLY A 310 14.57 7.48 13.65
C GLY A 310 14.24 8.44 14.79
N ARG A 311 13.69 7.95 15.90
CA ARG A 311 13.32 8.76 17.08
C ARG A 311 14.52 9.42 17.77
N SER A 312 15.68 8.80 17.66
CA SER A 312 16.94 9.31 18.24
C SER A 312 17.98 9.70 17.18
N PHE A 313 17.59 9.73 15.90
CA PHE A 313 18.51 10.04 14.80
C PHE A 313 19.11 11.44 14.93
N GLY A 314 20.43 11.57 14.72
CA GLY A 314 21.15 12.84 14.72
C GLY A 314 21.24 13.50 16.12
N GLY A 315 21.81 14.71 16.14
CA GLY A 315 22.02 15.50 17.36
C GLY A 315 23.26 15.08 18.16
N GLY A 316 23.55 15.78 19.24
CA GLY A 316 24.73 15.53 20.08
C GLY A 316 26.04 15.67 19.29
N ARG A 317 26.91 14.63 19.35
CA ARG A 317 28.18 14.54 18.62
C ARG A 317 28.05 13.79 17.28
N SER A 318 26.84 13.55 16.78
CA SER A 318 26.64 12.85 15.50
C SER A 318 27.07 13.72 14.32
N ALA A 319 27.28 13.10 13.15
CA ALA A 319 27.53 13.79 11.89
C ALA A 319 26.32 14.62 11.40
N TRP A 320 25.14 14.39 12.01
CA TRP A 320 23.87 15.04 11.65
C TRP A 320 23.36 15.90 12.80
N PRO A 321 23.76 17.18 12.86
CA PRO A 321 23.26 18.12 13.89
C PRO A 321 21.76 18.35 13.78
N LEU A 322 21.14 18.79 14.86
CA LEU A 322 19.77 19.31 14.81
C LEU A 322 19.71 20.56 13.91
N ALA A 323 18.55 20.81 13.34
CA ALA A 323 18.30 21.95 12.45
C ALA A 323 19.29 22.06 11.27
N SER A 324 19.68 20.92 10.68
CA SER A 324 20.71 20.88 9.65
C SER A 324 20.25 20.34 8.30
N PHE A 325 19.05 19.82 8.19
CA PHE A 325 18.50 19.32 6.94
C PHE A 325 17.56 20.33 6.29
N ASP A 326 17.70 20.51 4.99
CA ASP A 326 16.83 21.37 4.18
C ASP A 326 15.48 20.72 3.95
N ARG A 327 15.49 19.41 3.67
CA ARG A 327 14.29 18.57 3.47
C ARG A 327 14.38 17.34 4.34
N VAL A 328 13.29 17.08 5.07
CA VAL A 328 13.14 15.85 5.85
C VAL A 328 11.87 15.14 5.38
N VAL A 329 12.00 13.88 5.03
CA VAL A 329 10.87 13.02 4.64
C VAL A 329 10.64 11.99 5.74
N VAL A 330 9.39 11.84 6.16
CA VAL A 330 8.96 10.78 7.07
C VAL A 330 7.87 9.96 6.37
N ASP A 331 8.29 8.92 5.64
CA ASP A 331 7.38 7.87 5.18
C ASP A 331 7.13 6.92 6.36
N ALA A 332 6.17 7.31 7.21
CA ALA A 332 6.05 6.75 8.53
C ALA A 332 5.53 5.30 8.54
N PRO A 333 6.00 4.47 9.48
CA PRO A 333 5.32 3.22 9.78
C PRO A 333 3.86 3.49 10.12
N CYS A 334 2.93 2.81 9.45
CA CYS A 334 1.49 3.01 9.61
C CYS A 334 0.73 1.69 9.52
N SER A 335 -0.57 1.71 9.76
CA SER A 335 -1.44 0.53 9.66
C SER A 335 -1.42 -0.13 8.26
N GLY A 336 -1.13 0.66 7.22
CA GLY A 336 -1.12 0.23 5.84
C GLY A 336 -2.52 0.01 5.26
N MET A 337 -3.55 0.63 5.84
CA MET A 337 -4.93 0.56 5.36
C MET A 337 -5.11 1.10 3.93
N GLY A 338 -4.19 1.91 3.45
CA GLY A 338 -4.22 2.44 2.08
C GLY A 338 -3.61 1.52 1.03
N SER A 339 -3.09 0.34 1.39
CA SER A 339 -2.46 -0.59 0.46
C SER A 339 -3.11 -1.98 0.44
N LEU A 340 -4.38 -2.08 0.83
CA LEU A 340 -5.11 -3.34 0.97
C LEU A 340 -5.30 -4.08 -0.36
N ARG A 341 -5.38 -3.38 -1.48
CA ARG A 341 -5.41 -3.99 -2.81
C ARG A 341 -4.19 -4.89 -3.05
N ARG A 342 -3.01 -4.44 -2.59
CA ARG A 342 -1.72 -5.15 -2.77
C ARG A 342 -1.43 -6.13 -1.65
N ARG A 343 -2.04 -5.96 -0.47
CA ARG A 343 -1.83 -6.74 0.75
C ARG A 343 -3.17 -7.05 1.44
N PRO A 344 -4.07 -7.79 0.79
CA PRO A 344 -5.42 -8.03 1.31
C PRO A 344 -5.44 -8.72 2.67
N GLU A 345 -4.41 -9.53 2.98
CA GLU A 345 -4.26 -10.17 4.27
C GLU A 345 -4.05 -9.19 5.44
N SER A 346 -3.62 -7.96 5.15
CA SER A 346 -3.42 -6.92 6.18
C SER A 346 -4.72 -6.55 6.89
N ARG A 347 -5.87 -6.67 6.23
CA ARG A 347 -7.21 -6.45 6.82
C ARG A 347 -7.43 -7.27 8.10
N TRP A 348 -6.95 -8.51 8.09
CA TRP A 348 -7.18 -9.50 9.15
C TRP A 348 -6.03 -9.62 10.14
N ASN A 349 -4.92 -8.94 9.87
CA ASN A 349 -3.72 -8.93 10.71
C ASN A 349 -3.56 -7.63 11.50
N ARG A 350 -4.45 -6.65 11.31
CA ARG A 350 -4.45 -5.36 12.00
C ARG A 350 -5.64 -5.24 12.94
N THR A 351 -5.40 -4.54 14.04
CA THR A 351 -6.41 -4.23 15.07
C THR A 351 -6.40 -2.73 15.36
N PRO A 352 -7.45 -2.16 16.00
CA PRO A 352 -7.41 -0.78 16.47
C PRO A 352 -6.22 -0.48 17.42
N ALA A 353 -5.84 -1.42 18.26
CA ALA A 353 -4.67 -1.26 19.15
C ALA A 353 -3.34 -1.09 18.39
N ASP A 354 -3.19 -1.77 17.22
CA ASP A 354 -2.01 -1.54 16.38
C ASP A 354 -1.97 -0.10 15.83
N VAL A 355 -3.13 0.52 15.58
CA VAL A 355 -3.21 1.93 15.14
C VAL A 355 -2.76 2.85 16.26
N GLU A 356 -3.20 2.61 17.51
CA GLU A 356 -2.79 3.39 18.68
C GLU A 356 -1.28 3.36 18.89
N GLU A 357 -0.65 2.17 18.88
CA GLU A 357 0.80 2.02 18.99
C GLU A 357 1.55 2.74 17.85
N LEU A 358 1.03 2.67 16.64
CA LEU A 358 1.65 3.31 15.47
C LEU A 358 1.53 4.82 15.52
N THR A 359 0.43 5.38 16.02
CA THR A 359 0.26 6.84 16.16
C THR A 359 1.21 7.43 17.18
N GLU A 360 1.49 6.73 18.30
CA GLU A 360 2.52 7.14 19.27
C GLU A 360 3.92 7.17 18.62
N LEU A 361 4.28 6.11 17.88
CA LEU A 361 5.55 6.05 17.15
C LEU A 361 5.67 7.16 16.10
N GLN A 362 4.58 7.43 15.37
CA GLN A 362 4.53 8.51 14.37
C GLN A 362 4.76 9.88 15.02
N ALA A 363 4.15 10.14 16.19
CA ALA A 363 4.35 11.37 16.92
C ALA A 363 5.82 11.58 17.31
N GLU A 364 6.48 10.55 17.86
CA GLU A 364 7.90 10.61 18.23
C GLU A 364 8.81 10.85 17.01
N LEU A 365 8.53 10.18 15.88
CA LEU A 365 9.29 10.36 14.63
C LEU A 365 9.11 11.77 14.05
N LEU A 366 7.89 12.32 14.11
CA LEU A 366 7.59 13.66 13.61
C LEU A 366 8.25 14.75 14.47
N ASP A 367 8.22 14.62 15.79
CA ASP A 367 8.90 15.54 16.70
C ASP A 367 10.41 15.56 16.41
N ARG A 368 10.98 14.38 16.16
CA ARG A 368 12.38 14.28 15.78
C ARG A 368 12.66 14.90 14.42
N ALA A 369 11.80 14.67 13.44
CA ALA A 369 11.93 15.23 12.10
C ALA A 369 11.86 16.77 12.12
N VAL A 370 10.93 17.36 12.88
CA VAL A 370 10.88 18.82 13.10
C VAL A 370 12.20 19.33 13.67
N ALA A 371 12.76 18.67 14.69
CA ALA A 371 14.01 19.07 15.29
C ALA A 371 15.22 19.00 14.33
N LEU A 372 15.21 18.08 13.36
CA LEU A 372 16.25 17.89 12.36
C LEU A 372 16.13 18.85 11.17
N THR A 373 14.92 19.28 10.82
CA THR A 373 14.67 20.25 9.76
C THR A 373 15.20 21.63 10.17
N ARG A 374 15.92 22.34 9.31
CA ARG A 374 16.35 23.72 9.60
C ARG A 374 15.17 24.70 9.56
N PRO A 375 15.25 25.89 10.19
CA PRO A 375 14.29 26.96 9.96
C PRO A 375 14.17 27.31 8.46
N GLY A 376 12.94 27.44 7.96
CA GLY A 376 12.63 27.62 6.53
C GLY A 376 12.79 26.35 5.68
N GLY A 377 13.25 25.24 6.24
CA GLY A 377 13.28 23.92 5.62
C GLY A 377 11.89 23.25 5.63
N VAL A 378 11.73 22.15 4.91
CA VAL A 378 10.46 21.44 4.75
C VAL A 378 10.53 20.03 5.31
N LEU A 379 9.54 19.69 6.14
CA LEU A 379 9.20 18.33 6.57
C LEU A 379 8.05 17.83 5.69
N THR A 380 8.22 16.70 5.03
CA THR A 380 7.13 16.00 4.32
C THR A 380 6.76 14.74 5.09
N TYR A 381 5.55 14.73 5.63
CA TYR A 381 4.94 13.59 6.31
C TYR A 381 4.11 12.77 5.32
N ILE A 382 4.35 11.47 5.27
CA ILE A 382 3.72 10.53 4.34
C ILE A 382 3.25 9.29 5.09
N THR A 383 2.05 8.81 4.79
CA THR A 383 1.59 7.47 5.19
C THR A 383 0.82 6.79 4.07
N CYS A 384 0.82 5.46 4.03
CA CYS A 384 -0.09 4.67 3.21
C CYS A 384 -1.31 4.24 4.06
N SER A 385 -1.96 5.19 4.69
CA SER A 385 -3.16 5.03 5.49
C SER A 385 -4.03 6.29 5.39
N PRO A 386 -5.37 6.18 5.27
CA PRO A 386 -6.26 7.32 5.36
C PRO A 386 -6.73 7.60 6.79
N HIS A 387 -6.40 6.74 7.77
CA HIS A 387 -6.90 6.83 9.15
C HIS A 387 -6.57 8.18 9.78
N ALA A 388 -7.58 8.91 10.31
CA ALA A 388 -7.41 10.27 10.79
C ALA A 388 -6.30 10.40 11.84
N ALA A 389 -6.21 9.46 12.79
CA ALA A 389 -5.19 9.46 13.83
C ALA A 389 -3.75 9.28 13.29
N GLU A 390 -3.58 8.60 12.15
CA GLU A 390 -2.28 8.40 11.47
C GLU A 390 -1.97 9.50 10.46
N THR A 391 -2.86 10.47 10.24
CA THR A 391 -2.77 11.48 9.19
C THR A 391 -3.01 12.88 9.74
N ARG A 392 -4.23 13.37 9.62
CA ARG A 392 -4.64 14.74 9.97
C ARG A 392 -4.39 15.09 11.45
N ASP A 393 -4.63 14.16 12.36
CA ASP A 393 -4.48 14.41 13.79
C ASP A 393 -3.01 14.61 14.15
N GLN A 394 -2.08 13.89 13.47
CA GLN A 394 -0.65 14.14 13.63
C GLN A 394 -0.24 15.52 13.11
N VAL A 395 -0.80 15.95 11.97
CA VAL A 395 -0.52 17.29 11.41
C VAL A 395 -1.10 18.37 12.32
N ALA A 396 -2.36 18.20 12.79
CA ALA A 396 -3.00 19.15 13.70
C ALA A 396 -2.17 19.30 15.00
N ARG A 397 -1.70 18.19 15.58
CA ARG A 397 -0.80 18.21 16.75
C ARG A 397 0.46 19.03 16.50
N LEU A 398 1.13 18.86 15.35
CA LEU A 398 2.32 19.65 15.04
C LEU A 398 2.03 21.14 14.85
N LEU A 399 0.89 21.49 14.25
CA LEU A 399 0.46 22.88 14.11
C LEU A 399 0.17 23.52 15.46
N ASP A 400 -0.44 22.80 16.39
CA ASP A 400 -0.74 23.26 17.76
C ASP A 400 0.53 23.51 18.57
N LEU A 401 1.63 22.78 18.32
CA LEU A 401 2.95 23.04 18.91
C LEU A 401 3.57 24.37 18.43
N GLY A 402 3.16 24.87 17.25
CA GLY A 402 3.52 26.18 16.76
C GLY A 402 4.87 26.27 16.04
N ASP A 403 5.60 25.17 15.88
CA ASP A 403 6.95 25.14 15.27
C ASP A 403 6.93 25.04 13.74
N VAL A 404 5.76 24.80 13.15
CA VAL A 404 5.61 24.58 11.71
C VAL A 404 4.39 25.28 11.13
N ASP A 405 4.42 25.55 9.83
CA ASP A 405 3.29 26.01 9.02
C ASP A 405 2.95 24.96 7.96
N LEU A 406 1.66 24.72 7.73
CA LEU A 406 1.21 23.80 6.68
C LEU A 406 1.27 24.48 5.31
N CYS A 407 2.03 23.89 4.37
CA CYS A 407 2.03 24.27 2.96
C CYS A 407 0.75 23.80 2.26
N ASP A 408 0.39 24.38 1.13
CA ASP A 408 -0.68 23.81 0.28
C ASP A 408 -0.15 22.59 -0.49
N THR A 409 -0.25 21.40 0.14
CA THR A 409 0.24 20.15 -0.43
C THR A 409 -0.55 19.73 -1.67
N VAL A 410 -1.83 20.16 -1.79
CA VAL A 410 -2.63 19.89 -2.99
C VAL A 410 -2.10 20.68 -4.17
N ALA A 411 -1.81 21.98 -4.00
CA ALA A 411 -1.19 22.78 -5.05
C ALA A 411 0.16 22.23 -5.49
N LEU A 412 1.00 21.78 -4.52
CA LEU A 412 2.28 21.13 -4.84
C LEU A 412 2.10 19.81 -5.60
N ALA A 413 1.05 19.06 -5.32
CA ALA A 413 0.74 17.84 -6.04
C ALA A 413 0.30 18.14 -7.49
N ASP A 414 -0.54 19.16 -7.68
CA ASP A 414 -0.98 19.60 -9.02
C ASP A 414 0.22 20.08 -9.88
N ASP A 415 1.19 20.75 -9.27
CA ASP A 415 2.43 21.18 -9.94
C ASP A 415 3.35 19.99 -10.30
N CYS A 416 3.30 18.91 -9.55
CA CYS A 416 4.11 17.71 -9.78
C CYS A 416 3.47 16.69 -10.72
N ALA A 417 2.14 16.67 -10.81
CA ALA A 417 1.39 15.74 -11.64
C ALA A 417 1.34 16.16 -13.10
N PRO A 418 1.09 15.24 -14.05
CA PRO A 418 0.93 15.59 -15.48
C PRO A 418 -0.23 16.56 -15.75
N SER A 419 -1.23 16.57 -14.89
CA SER A 419 -2.38 17.47 -14.91
C SER A 419 -2.95 17.64 -13.49
N PRO A 420 -3.70 18.72 -13.21
CA PRO A 420 -4.32 18.91 -11.90
C PRO A 420 -5.17 17.70 -11.48
N LEU A 421 -5.03 17.29 -10.23
CA LEU A 421 -5.65 16.07 -9.70
C LEU A 421 -7.17 16.18 -9.50
N GLY A 422 -7.72 17.40 -9.51
CA GLY A 422 -9.15 17.62 -9.27
C GLY A 422 -9.58 17.33 -7.82
N VAL A 423 -8.67 17.52 -6.87
CA VAL A 423 -8.97 17.38 -5.44
C VAL A 423 -10.01 18.43 -5.03
N PRO A 424 -11.10 18.06 -4.34
CA PRO A 424 -12.13 19.02 -3.92
C PRO A 424 -11.57 20.16 -3.06
N ASP A 425 -12.11 21.37 -3.21
CA ASP A 425 -11.64 22.56 -2.47
C ASP A 425 -11.76 22.41 -0.94
N ALA A 426 -12.76 21.66 -0.48
CA ALA A 426 -12.95 21.35 0.95
C ALA A 426 -11.94 20.33 1.48
N ALA A 427 -11.35 19.51 0.59
CA ALA A 427 -10.47 18.43 0.99
C ALA A 427 -9.13 18.93 1.54
N GLY A 428 -8.63 18.23 2.55
CA GLY A 428 -7.32 18.48 3.17
C GLY A 428 -7.23 19.73 4.04
N ARG A 429 -8.31 20.49 4.25
CA ARG A 429 -8.31 21.69 5.09
C ARG A 429 -8.24 21.34 6.58
N LEU A 430 -7.39 22.04 7.31
CA LEU A 430 -7.28 21.97 8.76
C LEU A 430 -7.64 23.34 9.38
N SER A 431 -8.29 23.32 10.53
CA SER A 431 -8.68 24.55 11.22
C SER A 431 -7.46 25.41 11.55
N GLY A 432 -7.52 26.69 11.20
CA GLY A 432 -6.43 27.63 11.48
C GLY A 432 -5.21 27.53 10.54
N ALA A 433 -5.15 26.57 9.62
CA ALA A 433 -4.08 26.46 8.65
C ALA A 433 -4.44 27.11 7.31
N ALA A 434 -3.47 27.78 6.68
CA ALA A 434 -3.65 28.35 5.35
C ALA A 434 -3.49 27.29 4.25
N GLY A 435 -2.61 26.32 4.47
CA GLY A 435 -2.37 25.20 3.56
C GLY A 435 -3.38 24.05 3.68
N ARG A 436 -3.18 23.06 2.84
CA ARG A 436 -4.00 21.84 2.78
C ARG A 436 -3.11 20.59 2.80
N THR A 437 -3.61 19.50 3.39
CA THR A 437 -3.04 18.16 3.23
C THR A 437 -3.59 17.49 1.98
N LEU A 438 -2.90 16.48 1.46
CA LEU A 438 -3.37 15.66 0.35
C LEU A 438 -3.70 14.25 0.86
N GLN A 439 -4.91 13.75 0.52
CA GLN A 439 -5.27 12.34 0.64
C GLN A 439 -5.65 11.83 -0.74
N LEU A 440 -4.90 10.87 -1.25
CA LEU A 440 -5.27 10.12 -2.46
C LEU A 440 -6.17 8.95 -2.07
N TRP A 441 -7.23 8.75 -2.85
CA TRP A 441 -8.20 7.66 -2.69
C TRP A 441 -8.15 6.76 -3.93
N ASP A 442 -8.16 5.44 -3.73
CA ASP A 442 -8.03 4.47 -4.82
C ASP A 442 -9.18 4.52 -5.83
N HIS A 443 -10.43 4.66 -5.39
CA HIS A 443 -11.61 4.78 -6.25
C HIS A 443 -11.62 6.06 -7.11
N ARG A 444 -10.86 7.10 -6.73
CA ARG A 444 -10.74 8.35 -7.48
C ARG A 444 -9.51 8.41 -8.38
N PHE A 445 -8.40 7.87 -7.90
CA PHE A 445 -7.09 8.07 -8.50
C PHE A 445 -6.45 6.77 -9.01
N GLY A 446 -7.02 5.60 -8.74
CA GLY A 446 -6.47 4.30 -9.15
C GLY A 446 -5.15 3.91 -8.47
N THR A 447 -4.72 4.66 -7.46
CA THR A 447 -3.46 4.48 -6.71
C THR A 447 -3.71 4.02 -5.28
N ASP A 448 -2.68 3.63 -4.54
CA ASP A 448 -2.81 3.37 -3.11
C ASP A 448 -3.25 4.63 -2.36
N LEU A 449 -3.97 4.47 -1.23
CA LEU A 449 -4.45 5.60 -0.43
C LEU A 449 -3.26 6.24 0.29
N MET A 450 -2.63 7.20 -0.38
CA MET A 450 -1.47 7.90 0.16
C MET A 450 -1.91 9.23 0.78
N PHE A 451 -1.47 9.47 2.00
CA PHE A 451 -1.55 10.77 2.65
C PHE A 451 -0.21 11.50 2.56
N VAL A 452 -0.23 12.78 2.26
CA VAL A 452 0.95 13.64 2.22
C VAL A 452 0.64 14.98 2.86
N ALA A 453 1.55 15.46 3.72
CA ALA A 453 1.50 16.81 4.27
C ALA A 453 2.90 17.44 4.25
N CYS A 454 3.02 18.58 3.61
CA CYS A 454 4.24 19.39 3.62
C CYS A 454 4.15 20.46 4.71
N LEU A 455 5.13 20.49 5.59
CA LEU A 455 5.20 21.37 6.74
C LEU A 455 6.50 22.16 6.67
N ARG A 456 6.42 23.50 6.71
CA ARG A 456 7.59 24.36 6.75
C ARG A 456 7.95 24.65 8.20
N ARG A 457 9.20 24.43 8.57
CA ARG A 457 9.68 24.80 9.91
C ARG A 457 9.83 26.32 10.01
N ARG A 458 9.27 26.90 11.09
CA ARG A 458 9.42 28.32 11.45
C ARG A 458 10.83 28.66 11.93
#